data_ada4c5f4b6fc8b1af49fd39d6b271937
#
_entry.id   ada4c5f4b6fc8b1af49fd39d6b271937
#
_cell.length_a   1.000
_cell.length_b   1.000
_cell.length_c   1.000
_cell.angle_alpha   90.00
_cell.angle_beta   90.00
_cell.angle_gamma   90.00
#
_symmetry.space_group_name_H-M   'P 1'
#
loop_
_entity.id
_entity.type
_entity.pdbx_description
1 polymer ?
#
loop_
_entity_poly.entity_id
_entity_poly.type
_entity_poly.pdbx_seq_one_letter_code
_entity_poly.pdbx_strand_id
1 'polypeptide(L)'
;MWLVDLCNRTLIDATMKKVNFIGVLDIAGFEIFEFNTFEQICINFCNEKLQQFFNHHMFVLEQEEYVREGIEWEMVDFGMDLEATIQLMEKPMGLLAILEEETLFPKSTDKSFEDKLKENLLGKSPVFLKKQPGSKDKSAHFAIAHYAGIVNYNLSDWLTKNIDRLNDTVVDQLKKADNALVVYLFR
;
A
#
# COMPACT_ATOMS: atom_id res chain seq x y z
N MET A 1 2.12 -12.00 9.73
CA MET A 1 1.07 -12.07 10.75
C MET A 1 1.52 -12.76 12.04
N TRP A 2 2.15 -13.94 12.00
CA TRP A 2 2.58 -14.68 13.21
C TRP A 2 3.41 -13.84 14.20
N LEU A 3 4.42 -13.07 13.75
CA LEU A 3 5.24 -12.22 14.62
C LEU A 3 4.41 -11.12 15.30
N VAL A 4 3.53 -10.47 14.55
CA VAL A 4 2.62 -9.43 15.08
C VAL A 4 1.68 -10.02 16.13
N ASP A 5 1.10 -11.18 15.86
CA ASP A 5 0.23 -11.88 16.81
C ASP A 5 0.98 -12.26 18.10
N LEU A 6 2.24 -12.70 17.97
CA LEU A 6 3.08 -13.01 19.13
C LEU A 6 3.39 -11.76 19.95
N CYS A 7 3.78 -10.66 19.29
CA CYS A 7 4.01 -9.38 19.96
C CYS A 7 2.74 -8.90 20.69
N ASN A 8 1.59 -8.95 20.02
CA ASN A 8 0.33 -8.53 20.62
C ASN A 8 -0.03 -9.37 21.85
N ARG A 9 0.19 -10.69 21.82
CA ARG A 9 -0.04 -11.56 22.98
C ARG A 9 0.86 -11.22 24.17
N THR A 10 2.09 -10.76 23.93
CA THR A 10 3.00 -10.34 25.03
C THR A 10 2.65 -8.97 25.61
N LEU A 11 1.98 -8.12 24.83
CA LEU A 11 1.53 -6.80 25.28
C LEU A 11 0.19 -6.82 26.01
N ILE A 12 -0.62 -7.88 25.84
CA ILE A 12 -1.92 -8.01 26.50
C ILE A 12 -1.72 -8.74 27.83
N ASP A 13 -1.96 -8.05 28.93
CA ASP A 13 -2.09 -8.68 30.24
C ASP A 13 -3.49 -9.33 30.34
N ALA A 14 -3.54 -10.66 30.31
CA ALA A 14 -4.77 -11.45 30.37
C ALA A 14 -5.56 -11.23 31.68
N THR A 15 -4.95 -10.62 32.70
CA THR A 15 -5.58 -10.31 33.99
C THR A 15 -6.28 -8.95 34.01
N MET A 16 -5.99 -8.07 33.04
CA MET A 16 -6.61 -6.77 32.95
C MET A 16 -8.03 -6.84 32.35
N LYS A 17 -9.01 -6.38 33.10
CA LYS A 17 -10.33 -6.04 32.58
C LYS A 17 -10.16 -4.94 31.52
N LYS A 18 -11.08 -4.89 30.51
CA LYS A 18 -11.10 -3.86 29.46
C LYS A 18 -10.74 -2.49 30.04
N VAL A 19 -9.57 -1.97 29.71
CA VAL A 19 -9.09 -0.64 30.11
C VAL A 19 -9.06 0.21 28.84
N ASN A 20 -9.34 1.48 29.00
CA ASN A 20 -9.09 2.45 27.91
C ASN A 20 -7.59 2.45 27.60
N PHE A 21 -7.26 2.64 26.32
CA PHE A 21 -5.86 2.71 25.90
C PHE A 21 -5.58 3.99 25.13
N ILE A 22 -4.33 4.42 25.17
CA ILE A 22 -3.78 5.48 24.33
C ILE A 22 -2.72 4.81 23.48
N GLY A 23 -2.86 4.97 22.16
CA GLY A 23 -1.90 4.42 21.19
C GLY A 23 -1.06 5.53 20.56
N VAL A 24 0.13 5.15 20.10
CA VAL A 24 1.01 6.03 19.30
C VAL A 24 1.28 5.31 17.97
N LEU A 25 1.05 6.01 16.86
CA LEU A 25 1.39 5.55 15.53
C LEU A 25 2.66 6.29 15.08
N ASP A 26 3.71 5.52 14.78
CA ASP A 26 4.97 6.05 14.22
C ASP A 26 5.31 5.24 12.97
N ILE A 27 5.02 5.83 11.80
CA ILE A 27 5.27 5.26 10.48
C ILE A 27 5.98 6.28 9.59
N ALA A 28 6.59 5.81 8.50
CA ALA A 28 7.08 6.69 7.44
C ALA A 28 5.92 7.51 6.88
N GLY A 29 6.03 8.84 6.90
CA GLY A 29 5.06 9.73 6.28
C GLY A 29 5.12 9.68 4.76
N PHE A 30 4.30 10.48 4.09
CA PHE A 30 4.27 10.57 2.64
C PHE A 30 5.62 11.03 2.08
N GLU A 31 6.17 10.31 1.09
CA GLU A 31 7.49 10.55 0.54
C GLU A 31 7.43 11.07 -0.90
N ILE A 32 8.04 12.23 -1.14
CA ILE A 32 8.26 12.79 -2.46
C ILE A 32 9.75 13.12 -2.58
N PHE A 33 10.51 12.23 -3.17
CA PHE A 33 11.93 12.41 -3.43
C PHE A 33 12.19 12.81 -4.87
N GLU A 34 13.44 13.14 -5.16
CA GLU A 34 13.90 13.34 -6.53
C GLU A 34 13.80 12.04 -7.34
N PHE A 35 14.07 10.90 -6.70
CA PHE A 35 14.00 9.57 -7.27
C PHE A 35 13.10 8.68 -6.40
N ASN A 36 11.94 8.24 -6.94
CA ASN A 36 10.97 7.43 -6.23
C ASN A 36 10.84 6.07 -6.90
N THR A 37 10.98 5.01 -6.12
CA THR A 37 10.98 3.62 -6.58
C THR A 37 9.85 2.81 -5.93
N PHE A 38 10.01 1.50 -5.92
CA PHE A 38 9.05 0.55 -5.35
C PHE A 38 8.73 0.82 -3.88
N GLU A 39 9.75 1.19 -3.10
CA GLU A 39 9.58 1.49 -1.69
C GLU A 39 8.67 2.71 -1.47
N GLN A 40 8.89 3.78 -2.25
CA GLN A 40 8.10 5.00 -2.12
C GLN A 40 6.65 4.79 -2.51
N ILE A 41 6.36 3.98 -3.54
CA ILE A 41 4.95 3.72 -3.86
C ILE A 41 4.26 2.90 -2.78
N CYS A 42 4.93 1.94 -2.17
CA CYS A 42 4.39 1.17 -1.05
C CYS A 42 4.11 2.06 0.18
N ILE A 43 5.06 2.93 0.54
CA ILE A 43 4.93 3.89 1.64
C ILE A 43 3.78 4.87 1.35
N ASN A 44 3.76 5.45 0.16
CA ASN A 44 2.75 6.44 -0.22
C ASN A 44 1.36 5.83 -0.31
N PHE A 45 1.24 4.59 -0.78
CA PHE A 45 -0.03 3.85 -0.77
C PHE A 45 -0.53 3.59 0.65
N CYS A 46 0.35 3.20 1.58
CA CYS A 46 -0.02 3.06 2.99
C CYS A 46 -0.54 4.37 3.57
N ASN A 47 0.16 5.48 3.30
CA ASN A 47 -0.28 6.81 3.73
C ASN A 47 -1.61 7.23 3.10
N GLU A 48 -1.86 6.90 1.82
CA GLU A 48 -3.15 7.13 1.15
C GLU A 48 -4.30 6.41 1.86
N LYS A 49 -4.11 5.14 2.22
CA LYS A 49 -5.10 4.34 2.98
C LYS A 49 -5.37 4.93 4.36
N LEU A 50 -4.33 5.35 5.06
CA LEU A 50 -4.47 5.96 6.38
C LEU A 50 -5.17 7.32 6.30
N GLN A 51 -4.87 8.13 5.28
CA GLN A 51 -5.55 9.40 5.06
C GLN A 51 -7.03 9.19 4.75
N GLN A 52 -7.38 8.21 3.91
CA GLN A 52 -8.78 7.86 3.63
C GLN A 52 -9.50 7.41 4.91
N PHE A 53 -8.86 6.58 5.72
CA PHE A 53 -9.41 6.18 7.01
C PHE A 53 -9.65 7.36 7.94
N PHE A 54 -8.68 8.27 8.04
CA PHE A 54 -8.81 9.50 8.82
C PHE A 54 -9.97 10.37 8.31
N ASN A 55 -10.04 10.60 7.00
CA ASN A 55 -11.09 11.40 6.38
C ASN A 55 -12.48 10.81 6.66
N HIS A 56 -12.63 9.51 6.53
CA HIS A 56 -13.88 8.80 6.83
C HIS A 56 -14.26 8.97 8.30
N HIS A 57 -13.33 8.81 9.23
CA HIS A 57 -13.59 8.94 10.67
C HIS A 57 -13.97 10.37 11.06
N MET A 58 -13.21 11.35 10.58
CA MET A 58 -13.37 12.75 11.00
C MET A 58 -14.48 13.49 10.28
N PHE A 59 -14.82 13.10 9.04
CA PHE A 59 -15.74 13.88 8.21
C PHE A 59 -17.02 13.12 7.86
N VAL A 60 -17.03 11.82 7.85
CA VAL A 60 -18.23 11.03 7.54
C VAL A 60 -18.91 10.55 8.83
N LEU A 61 -18.20 9.75 9.62
CA LEU A 61 -18.77 9.17 10.84
C LEU A 61 -19.17 10.23 11.87
N GLU A 62 -18.44 11.32 11.97
CA GLU A 62 -18.79 12.44 12.87
C GLU A 62 -20.12 13.08 12.49
N GLN A 63 -20.35 13.31 11.20
CA GLN A 63 -21.61 13.87 10.73
C GLN A 63 -22.80 12.89 10.91
N GLU A 64 -22.55 11.58 10.69
CA GLU A 64 -23.55 10.54 10.96
C GLU A 64 -23.92 10.50 12.44
N GLU A 65 -22.98 10.74 13.35
CA GLU A 65 -23.22 10.83 14.79
C GLU A 65 -24.12 12.01 15.11
N TYR A 66 -23.89 13.20 14.51
CA TYR A 66 -24.72 14.37 14.70
C TYR A 66 -26.19 14.10 14.33
N VAL A 67 -26.39 13.46 13.18
CA VAL A 67 -27.75 13.08 12.74
C VAL A 67 -28.37 12.07 13.71
N ARG A 68 -27.61 11.09 14.18
CA ARG A 68 -28.07 10.07 15.12
C ARG A 68 -28.46 10.65 16.48
N GLU A 69 -27.76 11.67 16.93
CA GLU A 69 -28.06 12.38 18.19
C GLU A 69 -29.17 13.44 18.04
N GLY A 70 -29.78 13.57 16.88
CA GLY A 70 -30.88 14.48 16.61
C GLY A 70 -30.45 15.93 16.48
N ILE A 71 -29.18 16.20 16.21
CA ILE A 71 -28.69 17.52 15.86
C ILE A 71 -29.15 17.85 14.45
N GLU A 72 -29.74 19.02 14.24
CA GLU A 72 -30.05 19.51 12.88
C GLU A 72 -28.73 19.78 12.15
N TRP A 73 -28.33 18.85 11.26
CA TRP A 73 -27.10 18.93 10.51
C TRP A 73 -27.35 18.69 9.03
N GLU A 74 -26.83 19.54 8.18
CA GLU A 74 -26.78 19.34 6.74
C GLU A 74 -25.46 18.65 6.39
N MET A 75 -25.56 17.47 5.79
CA MET A 75 -24.37 16.68 5.41
C MET A 75 -23.50 17.45 4.41
N VAL A 76 -22.24 17.65 4.75
CA VAL A 76 -21.27 18.35 3.93
C VAL A 76 -20.32 17.34 3.30
N ASP A 77 -20.19 17.37 1.97
CA ASP A 77 -19.15 16.66 1.26
C ASP A 77 -17.88 17.53 1.20
N PHE A 78 -16.84 17.11 1.89
CA PHE A 78 -15.56 17.82 1.94
C PHE A 78 -14.67 17.54 0.72
N GLY A 79 -15.10 16.70 -0.24
CA GLY A 79 -14.35 16.38 -1.44
C GLY A 79 -13.01 15.67 -1.17
N MET A 80 -12.90 15.00 -0.04
CA MET A 80 -11.67 14.32 0.42
C MET A 80 -11.67 12.83 0.10
N ASP A 81 -12.32 12.43 -0.99
CA ASP A 81 -12.34 11.05 -1.42
C ASP A 81 -11.05 10.69 -2.15
N LEU A 82 -10.32 9.73 -1.60
CA LEU A 82 -9.06 9.18 -2.14
C LEU A 82 -9.27 7.84 -2.86
N GLU A 83 -10.52 7.46 -3.07
CA GLU A 83 -10.90 6.17 -3.63
C GLU A 83 -10.25 5.91 -4.99
N ALA A 84 -10.11 6.93 -5.84
CA ALA A 84 -9.51 6.77 -7.17
C ALA A 84 -8.06 6.29 -7.10
N THR A 85 -7.26 6.79 -6.16
CA THR A 85 -5.86 6.37 -5.97
C THR A 85 -5.79 4.99 -5.32
N ILE A 86 -6.65 4.72 -4.34
CA ILE A 86 -6.73 3.41 -3.70
C ILE A 86 -7.15 2.35 -4.72
N GLN A 87 -8.17 2.61 -5.52
CA GLN A 87 -8.65 1.72 -6.58
C GLN A 87 -7.59 1.49 -7.66
N LEU A 88 -6.81 2.50 -8.02
CA LEU A 88 -5.67 2.34 -8.94
C LEU A 88 -4.72 1.24 -8.45
N MET A 89 -4.48 1.16 -7.13
CA MET A 89 -3.56 0.19 -6.54
C MET A 89 -4.19 -1.19 -6.36
N GLU A 90 -5.42 -1.28 -5.82
CA GLU A 90 -6.01 -2.52 -5.30
C GLU A 90 -6.99 -3.23 -6.22
N LYS A 91 -7.59 -2.53 -7.20
CA LYS A 91 -8.62 -3.18 -8.06
C LYS A 91 -8.04 -4.33 -8.89
N PRO A 92 -8.88 -5.28 -9.32
CA PRO A 92 -8.51 -6.21 -10.38
C PRO A 92 -7.99 -5.45 -11.60
N MET A 93 -6.84 -5.84 -12.16
CA MET A 93 -6.11 -5.10 -13.20
C MET A 93 -5.62 -3.71 -12.74
N GLY A 94 -5.49 -3.48 -11.42
CA GLY A 94 -4.79 -2.33 -10.85
C GLY A 94 -3.27 -2.53 -10.88
N LEU A 95 -2.55 -1.53 -10.38
CA LEU A 95 -1.09 -1.52 -10.44
C LEU A 95 -0.45 -2.72 -9.74
N LEU A 96 -0.90 -3.07 -8.53
CA LEU A 96 -0.34 -4.21 -7.79
C LEU A 96 -0.68 -5.55 -8.43
N ALA A 97 -1.90 -5.71 -8.97
CA ALA A 97 -2.29 -6.94 -9.67
C ALA A 97 -1.47 -7.14 -10.96
N ILE A 98 -1.22 -6.08 -11.72
CA ILE A 98 -0.36 -6.12 -12.92
C ILE A 98 1.09 -6.45 -12.54
N LEU A 99 1.59 -5.87 -11.44
CA LEU A 99 2.93 -6.17 -10.93
C LEU A 99 3.06 -7.64 -10.54
N GLU A 100 2.08 -8.18 -9.82
CA GLU A 100 2.05 -9.60 -9.43
C GLU A 100 2.06 -10.51 -10.65
N GLU A 101 1.17 -10.26 -11.62
CA GLU A 101 1.11 -11.03 -12.86
C GLU A 101 2.45 -11.01 -13.62
N GLU A 102 3.04 -9.83 -13.83
CA GLU A 102 4.32 -9.69 -14.51
C GLU A 102 5.47 -10.35 -13.76
N THR A 103 5.45 -10.29 -12.43
CA THR A 103 6.46 -10.97 -11.59
C THR A 103 6.42 -12.50 -11.77
N LEU A 104 5.24 -13.06 -12.02
CA LEU A 104 5.05 -14.49 -12.24
C LEU A 104 5.33 -14.93 -13.68
N PHE A 105 5.30 -14.01 -14.64
CA PHE A 105 5.40 -14.35 -16.06
C PHE A 105 6.86 -14.62 -16.46
N PRO A 106 7.14 -15.73 -17.16
CA PRO A 106 8.52 -16.03 -17.60
C PRO A 106 9.03 -14.94 -18.56
N LYS A 107 10.24 -14.47 -18.33
CA LYS A 107 10.95 -13.48 -19.16
C LYS A 107 10.35 -12.08 -19.16
N SER A 108 9.56 -11.70 -18.16
CA SER A 108 9.12 -10.33 -17.97
C SER A 108 10.31 -9.39 -17.76
N THR A 109 10.14 -8.16 -18.21
CA THR A 109 11.14 -7.10 -18.10
C THR A 109 10.47 -5.82 -17.59
N ASP A 110 11.24 -4.88 -17.07
CA ASP A 110 10.72 -3.57 -16.68
C ASP A 110 9.97 -2.90 -17.83
N LYS A 111 10.41 -3.14 -19.08
CA LYS A 111 9.75 -2.61 -20.27
C LYS A 111 8.38 -3.25 -20.53
N SER A 112 8.25 -4.57 -20.45
CA SER A 112 6.96 -5.26 -20.61
C SER A 112 5.97 -4.83 -19.53
N PHE A 113 6.46 -4.66 -18.31
CA PHE A 113 5.65 -4.15 -17.19
C PHE A 113 5.19 -2.70 -17.43
N GLU A 114 6.09 -1.81 -17.87
CA GLU A 114 5.75 -0.43 -18.22
C GLU A 114 4.66 -0.36 -19.29
N ASP A 115 4.82 -1.12 -20.38
CA ASP A 115 3.87 -1.13 -21.50
C ASP A 115 2.49 -1.63 -21.04
N LYS A 116 2.45 -2.66 -20.21
CA LYS A 116 1.22 -3.21 -19.64
C LYS A 116 0.52 -2.23 -18.69
N LEU A 117 1.27 -1.52 -17.84
CA LEU A 117 0.72 -0.47 -17.00
C LEU A 117 0.09 0.65 -17.84
N LYS A 118 0.79 1.10 -18.88
CA LYS A 118 0.27 2.15 -19.77
C LYS A 118 -0.98 1.71 -20.50
N GLU A 119 -1.00 0.50 -21.05
CA GLU A 119 -2.15 -0.05 -21.74
C GLU A 119 -3.39 -0.15 -20.85
N ASN A 120 -3.23 -0.60 -19.61
CA ASN A 120 -4.35 -0.86 -18.71
C ASN A 120 -4.78 0.35 -17.89
N LEU A 121 -3.90 1.30 -17.60
CA LEU A 121 -4.16 2.38 -16.63
C LEU A 121 -4.15 3.77 -17.25
N LEU A 122 -3.30 4.03 -18.25
CA LEU A 122 -3.18 5.37 -18.83
C LEU A 122 -4.45 5.76 -19.61
N GLY A 123 -5.03 6.89 -19.24
CA GLY A 123 -6.30 7.36 -19.82
C GLY A 123 -7.55 6.61 -19.31
N LYS A 124 -7.39 5.57 -18.48
CA LYS A 124 -8.50 4.83 -17.86
C LYS A 124 -8.64 5.14 -16.37
N SER A 125 -7.55 5.55 -15.73
CA SER A 125 -7.57 6.06 -14.36
C SER A 125 -7.24 7.56 -14.37
N PRO A 126 -8.03 8.38 -13.68
CA PRO A 126 -7.78 9.83 -13.65
C PRO A 126 -6.51 10.20 -12.88
N VAL A 127 -6.02 9.31 -12.02
CA VAL A 127 -4.85 9.55 -11.16
C VAL A 127 -3.57 8.92 -11.70
N PHE A 128 -3.63 8.04 -12.71
CA PHE A 128 -2.46 7.48 -13.37
C PHE A 128 -2.05 8.37 -14.55
N LEU A 129 -0.91 9.02 -14.43
CA LEU A 129 -0.48 10.07 -15.34
C LEU A 129 0.79 9.67 -16.09
N LYS A 130 0.99 10.33 -17.22
CA LYS A 130 2.32 10.35 -17.85
C LYS A 130 3.31 11.05 -16.92
N LYS A 131 4.58 10.67 -17.01
CA LYS A 131 5.68 11.39 -16.35
C LYS A 131 5.50 12.90 -16.50
N GLN A 132 5.58 13.63 -15.40
CA GLN A 132 5.42 15.08 -15.40
C GLN A 132 6.65 15.77 -15.98
N PRO A 133 6.46 16.80 -16.81
CA PRO A 133 7.56 17.62 -17.30
C PRO A 133 8.24 18.34 -16.13
N GLY A 134 9.57 18.48 -16.20
CA GLY A 134 10.35 19.13 -15.15
C GLY A 134 10.74 18.21 -13.97
N SER A 135 10.36 16.94 -14.02
CA SER A 135 10.91 15.94 -13.08
C SER A 135 12.43 15.93 -13.16
N LYS A 136 13.09 16.00 -12.00
CA LYS A 136 14.55 15.87 -11.91
C LYS A 136 14.98 14.45 -12.28
N ASP A 137 14.15 13.44 -11.96
CA ASP A 137 14.36 12.08 -12.45
C ASP A 137 13.96 12.00 -13.93
N LYS A 138 14.99 12.08 -14.80
CA LYS A 138 14.79 11.90 -16.25
C LYS A 138 14.42 10.48 -16.63
N SER A 139 14.66 9.50 -15.75
CA SER A 139 14.38 8.09 -15.96
C SER A 139 13.04 7.64 -15.41
N ALA A 140 12.24 8.52 -14.80
CA ALA A 140 10.88 8.18 -14.36
C ALA A 140 10.01 7.72 -15.54
N HIS A 141 9.12 6.76 -15.29
CA HIS A 141 8.31 6.10 -16.30
C HIS A 141 6.85 6.58 -16.32
N PHE A 142 6.30 6.91 -15.14
CA PHE A 142 4.93 7.40 -14.97
C PHE A 142 4.82 8.28 -13.72
N ALA A 143 3.65 8.85 -13.51
CA ALA A 143 3.33 9.60 -12.29
C ALA A 143 1.97 9.19 -11.74
N ILE A 144 1.77 9.38 -10.45
CA ILE A 144 0.48 9.22 -9.78
C ILE A 144 0.12 10.52 -9.07
N ALA A 145 -1.15 10.92 -9.21
CA ALA A 145 -1.73 12.00 -8.43
C ALA A 145 -2.22 11.43 -7.09
N HIS A 146 -1.47 11.70 -6.03
CA HIS A 146 -1.80 11.36 -4.65
C HIS A 146 -2.45 12.56 -3.94
N TYR A 147 -3.01 12.32 -2.74
CA TYR A 147 -3.57 13.40 -1.92
C TYR A 147 -2.56 14.49 -1.58
N ALA A 148 -1.31 14.12 -1.38
CA ALA A 148 -0.24 15.06 -1.01
C ALA A 148 0.48 15.69 -2.21
N GLY A 149 0.21 15.26 -3.43
CA GLY A 149 0.79 15.79 -4.66
C GLY A 149 1.07 14.75 -5.73
N ILE A 150 1.58 15.21 -6.87
CA ILE A 150 1.93 14.32 -7.99
C ILE A 150 3.36 13.81 -7.78
N VAL A 151 3.52 12.49 -7.79
CA VAL A 151 4.81 11.83 -7.63
C VAL A 151 5.17 11.07 -8.90
N ASN A 152 6.38 11.31 -9.40
CA ASN A 152 6.94 10.55 -10.52
C ASN A 152 7.64 9.30 -9.98
N TYR A 153 7.42 8.16 -10.63
CA TYR A 153 7.96 6.86 -10.22
C TYR A 153 8.84 6.24 -11.29
N ASN A 154 9.90 5.60 -10.83
CA ASN A 154 10.81 4.80 -11.63
C ASN A 154 10.54 3.31 -11.38
N LEU A 155 10.35 2.54 -12.46
CA LEU A 155 10.00 1.12 -12.41
C LEU A 155 11.21 0.19 -12.28
N SER A 156 12.42 0.70 -12.33
CA SER A 156 13.62 -0.15 -12.30
C SER A 156 13.61 -1.06 -11.08
N ASP A 157 13.85 -2.33 -11.32
CA ASP A 157 13.95 -3.40 -10.30
C ASP A 157 12.64 -3.74 -9.56
N TRP A 158 11.48 -3.22 -9.96
CA TRP A 158 10.22 -3.54 -9.27
C TRP A 158 9.87 -5.02 -9.34
N LEU A 159 10.03 -5.62 -10.50
CA LEU A 159 9.81 -7.07 -10.66
C LEU A 159 10.71 -7.89 -9.75
N THR A 160 11.99 -7.52 -9.68
CA THR A 160 12.96 -8.20 -8.82
C THR A 160 12.63 -8.02 -7.34
N LYS A 161 12.27 -6.81 -6.93
CA LYS A 161 11.89 -6.49 -5.55
C LYS A 161 10.58 -7.15 -5.12
N ASN A 162 9.67 -7.39 -6.06
CA ASN A 162 8.39 -8.06 -5.79
C ASN A 162 8.49 -9.59 -5.79
N ILE A 163 9.61 -10.16 -6.27
CA ILE A 163 9.83 -11.60 -6.21
C ILE A 163 10.12 -12.02 -4.76
N ASP A 164 9.17 -12.72 -4.16
CA ASP A 164 9.33 -13.34 -2.82
C ASP A 164 9.23 -14.86 -2.92
N ARG A 165 10.08 -15.44 -3.76
CA ARG A 165 10.14 -16.89 -3.93
C ARG A 165 11.36 -17.45 -3.22
N LEU A 166 11.13 -18.21 -2.18
CA LEU A 166 12.14 -19.09 -1.63
C LEU A 166 12.30 -20.30 -2.56
N ASN A 167 13.56 -20.75 -2.70
CA ASN A 167 13.82 -21.97 -3.43
C ASN A 167 13.24 -23.17 -2.66
N ASP A 168 12.45 -24.01 -3.34
CA ASP A 168 11.75 -25.15 -2.72
C ASP A 168 12.72 -26.09 -1.98
N THR A 169 13.91 -26.31 -2.52
CA THR A 169 14.95 -27.11 -1.85
C THR A 169 15.40 -26.49 -0.52
N VAL A 170 15.49 -25.16 -0.46
CA VAL A 170 15.82 -24.43 0.78
C VAL A 170 14.68 -24.55 1.78
N VAL A 171 13.43 -24.37 1.35
CA VAL A 171 12.24 -24.55 2.18
C VAL A 171 12.20 -25.97 2.76
N ASP A 172 12.46 -26.98 1.95
CA ASP A 172 12.48 -28.37 2.39
C ASP A 172 13.61 -28.67 3.40
N GLN A 173 14.74 -27.99 3.31
CA GLN A 173 15.79 -28.08 4.33
C GLN A 173 15.40 -27.35 5.62
N LEU A 174 14.77 -26.17 5.52
CA LEU A 174 14.32 -25.42 6.69
C LEU A 174 13.22 -26.16 7.46
N LYS A 175 12.33 -26.89 6.78
CA LYS A 175 11.35 -27.78 7.41
C LYS A 175 11.98 -28.92 8.21
N LYS A 176 13.22 -29.31 7.90
CA LYS A 176 13.96 -30.38 8.57
C LYS A 176 15.00 -29.86 9.57
N ALA A 177 15.02 -28.57 9.83
CA ALA A 177 15.98 -27.96 10.75
C ALA A 177 15.76 -28.44 12.19
N ASP A 178 16.81 -28.51 12.99
CA ASP A 178 16.73 -28.85 14.42
C ASP A 178 16.03 -27.78 15.26
N ASN A 179 15.95 -26.56 14.77
CA ASN A 179 15.30 -25.45 15.48
C ASN A 179 13.78 -25.49 15.30
N ALA A 180 13.05 -25.73 16.40
CA ALA A 180 11.60 -25.86 16.41
C ALA A 180 10.87 -24.60 15.86
N LEU A 181 11.42 -23.40 16.07
CA LEU A 181 10.85 -22.16 15.55
C LEU A 181 10.97 -22.10 14.01
N VAL A 182 12.14 -22.48 13.47
CA VAL A 182 12.36 -22.54 12.02
C VAL A 182 11.37 -23.51 11.38
N VAL A 183 11.26 -24.73 11.93
CA VAL A 183 10.31 -25.75 11.44
C VAL A 183 8.87 -25.23 11.48
N TYR A 184 8.49 -24.48 12.53
CA TYR A 184 7.15 -23.91 12.65
C TYR A 184 6.85 -22.86 11.61
N LEU A 185 7.83 -21.99 11.28
CA LEU A 185 7.67 -20.89 10.32
C LEU A 185 7.56 -21.38 8.86
N PHE A 186 8.13 -22.53 8.54
CA PHE A 186 8.16 -23.09 7.18
C PHE A 186 7.22 -24.30 6.97
N ARG A 187 6.37 -24.61 7.93
CA ARG A 187 5.28 -25.60 7.77
C ARG A 187 4.22 -25.06 6.83
#